data_fc861f272e836793cb3609ebb6f51307
#
_entry.id   fc861f272e836793cb3609ebb6f51307
#
_cell.length_a   1.000
_cell.length_b   1.000
_cell.length_c   1.000
_cell.angle_alpha   90.00
_cell.angle_beta   90.00
_cell.angle_gamma   90.00
#
_symmetry.space_group_name_H-M   'P 1'
#
loop_
_entity.id
_entity.type
_entity.pdbx_description
1 polymer ?
#
loop_
_entity_poly.entity_id
_entity_poly.type
_entity_poly.pdbx_seq_one_letter_code
_entity_poly.pdbx_strand_id
1 'polypeptide(L)'
;MSSTHAWLKRTSFAFLWLIPLIALLAFALPVIYWGFGGYNFGDNTLVLAATPPREGGRWLGFLVGFPSTAAWLYALYRLHRLFSHFRNGEFIDARAALHLRAFSLFTMLAAFFDIVTSGARRWAMGEHDAPFWTHININTEHMALVFTAGVFLVVSFVLVEAERYKTETEQYF
;
A
#
# COMPACT_ATOMS: atom_id res chain seq x y z
N MET A 1 -27.35 -7.88 20.98
CA MET A 1 -26.24 -7.54 20.02
C MET A 1 -25.06 -8.39 20.41
N SER A 2 -24.57 -9.26 19.52
CA SER A 2 -23.49 -10.19 19.84
C SER A 2 -22.17 -9.47 20.12
N SER A 3 -21.37 -9.99 21.03
CA SER A 3 -20.04 -9.45 21.40
C SER A 3 -19.10 -9.24 20.20
N THR A 4 -19.26 -10.05 19.16
CA THR A 4 -18.55 -9.95 17.87
C THR A 4 -18.78 -8.63 17.13
N HIS A 5 -20.01 -8.12 17.09
CA HIS A 5 -20.27 -6.83 16.43
C HIS A 5 -19.62 -5.63 17.14
N ALA A 6 -19.56 -5.67 18.47
CA ALA A 6 -18.91 -4.62 19.24
C ALA A 6 -17.38 -4.63 19.03
N TRP A 7 -16.79 -5.82 18.96
CA TRP A 7 -15.35 -5.98 18.70
C TRP A 7 -14.97 -5.50 17.29
N LEU A 8 -15.73 -5.89 16.25
CA LEU A 8 -15.49 -5.44 14.87
C LEU A 8 -15.58 -3.92 14.72
N LYS A 9 -16.54 -3.26 15.39
CA LYS A 9 -16.64 -1.80 15.37
C LYS A 9 -15.44 -1.12 16.04
N ARG A 10 -14.92 -1.67 17.15
CA ARG A 10 -13.76 -1.13 17.86
C ARG A 10 -12.48 -1.28 17.02
N THR A 11 -12.26 -2.45 16.43
CA THR A 11 -11.11 -2.68 15.56
C THR A 11 -11.16 -1.81 14.31
N SER A 12 -12.32 -1.69 13.65
CA SER A 12 -12.49 -0.80 12.50
C SER A 12 -12.21 0.66 12.86
N PHE A 13 -12.59 1.11 14.06
CA PHE A 13 -12.27 2.46 14.53
C PHE A 13 -10.77 2.68 14.69
N ALA A 14 -10.05 1.70 15.25
CA ALA A 14 -8.58 1.80 15.38
C ALA A 14 -7.90 1.88 13.99
N PHE A 15 -8.34 1.06 13.03
CA PHE A 15 -7.81 1.11 11.66
C PHE A 15 -8.12 2.41 10.93
N LEU A 16 -9.25 3.05 11.18
CA LEU A 16 -9.60 4.35 10.60
C LEU A 16 -8.63 5.48 11.00
N TRP A 17 -7.99 5.37 12.17
CA TRP A 17 -6.94 6.31 12.59
C TRP A 17 -5.54 5.87 12.17
N LEU A 18 -5.29 4.56 12.18
CA LEU A 18 -3.98 4.00 11.83
C LEU A 18 -3.66 4.18 10.34
N ILE A 19 -4.64 3.99 9.45
CA ILE A 19 -4.43 4.08 8.00
C ILE A 19 -4.00 5.48 7.56
N PRO A 20 -4.65 6.60 7.97
CA PRO A 20 -4.19 7.94 7.64
C PRO A 20 -2.80 8.24 8.19
N LEU A 21 -2.46 7.74 9.37
CA LEU A 21 -1.12 7.89 9.93
C LEU A 21 -0.08 7.17 9.08
N ILE A 22 -0.35 5.93 8.68
CA ILE A 22 0.53 5.17 7.77
C ILE A 22 0.63 5.88 6.42
N ALA A 23 -0.46 6.41 5.88
CA ALA A 23 -0.45 7.15 4.61
C ALA A 23 0.39 8.43 4.70
N LEU A 24 0.28 9.16 5.81
CA LEU A 24 1.10 10.33 6.07
C LEU A 24 2.60 9.96 6.12
N LEU A 25 2.96 8.90 6.84
CA LEU A 25 4.33 8.42 6.91
C LEU A 25 4.84 7.92 5.55
N ALA A 26 4.02 7.15 4.82
CA ALA A 26 4.36 6.64 3.49
C ALA A 26 4.60 7.76 2.46
N PHE A 27 3.99 8.93 2.64
CA PHE A 27 4.25 10.11 1.83
C PHE A 27 5.43 10.94 2.36
N ALA A 28 5.46 11.20 3.67
CA ALA A 28 6.45 12.07 4.29
C ALA A 28 7.87 11.48 4.19
N LEU A 29 8.04 10.19 4.44
CA LEU A 29 9.35 9.55 4.43
C LEU A 29 10.09 9.69 3.08
N PRO A 30 9.48 9.37 1.90
CA PRO A 30 10.11 9.63 0.61
C PRO A 30 10.41 11.12 0.38
N VAL A 31 9.48 12.02 0.71
CA VAL A 31 9.70 13.47 0.54
C VAL A 31 10.91 13.94 1.35
N ILE A 32 11.01 13.49 2.59
CA ILE A 32 12.10 13.88 3.46
C ILE A 32 13.42 13.22 3.02
N TYR A 33 13.39 11.94 2.65
CA TYR A 33 14.57 11.24 2.13
C TYR A 33 15.14 11.94 0.89
N TRP A 34 14.31 12.22 -0.10
CA TRP A 34 14.76 12.85 -1.34
C TRP A 34 15.02 14.36 -1.21
N GLY A 35 14.27 15.06 -0.34
CA GLY A 35 14.42 16.49 -0.11
C GLY A 35 15.64 16.86 0.73
N PHE A 36 15.90 16.12 1.81
CA PHE A 36 16.95 16.44 2.79
C PHE A 36 18.17 15.51 2.73
N GLY A 37 18.15 14.48 1.87
CA GLY A 37 19.31 13.60 1.66
C GLY A 37 19.46 12.48 2.70
N GLY A 38 18.41 12.14 3.43
CA GLY A 38 18.41 11.09 4.44
C GLY A 38 18.36 11.61 5.87
N TYR A 39 18.14 10.72 6.82
CA TYR A 39 18.17 11.02 8.25
C TYR A 39 19.38 10.37 8.92
N ASN A 40 20.13 11.17 9.64
CA ASN A 40 21.03 10.68 10.68
C ASN A 40 20.37 10.95 12.04
N PHE A 41 19.84 9.93 12.67
CA PHE A 41 19.40 9.98 14.06
C PHE A 41 20.57 9.56 14.97
N GLY A 42 21.58 10.44 15.16
CA GLY A 42 22.67 10.20 16.08
C GLY A 42 23.45 8.89 15.86
N ASP A 43 24.25 8.46 16.83
CA ASP A 43 25.08 7.25 16.77
C ASP A 43 24.31 5.92 16.73
N ASN A 44 23.00 5.92 16.95
CA ASN A 44 22.10 4.79 16.71
C ASN A 44 21.41 4.98 15.38
N THR A 45 22.14 4.75 14.31
CA THR A 45 21.69 4.89 12.92
C THR A 45 20.59 3.89 12.60
N LEU A 46 19.35 4.31 12.64
CA LEU A 46 18.31 3.76 11.77
C LEU A 46 18.62 4.28 10.35
N VAL A 47 19.56 3.61 9.67
CA VAL A 47 19.93 3.95 8.30
C VAL A 47 18.76 3.54 7.42
N LEU A 48 17.80 4.44 7.20
CA LEU A 48 16.70 4.25 6.25
C LEU A 48 17.20 4.22 4.80
N ALA A 49 18.47 4.60 4.56
CA ALA A 49 19.12 4.43 3.28
C ALA A 49 20.65 4.55 3.40
N ALA A 50 21.36 3.62 2.79
CA ALA A 50 22.82 3.49 2.90
C ALA A 50 23.61 4.60 2.22
N THR A 51 23.03 5.36 1.29
CA THR A 51 23.73 6.42 0.53
C THR A 51 22.80 7.60 0.29
N PRO A 52 23.19 8.82 0.68
CA PRO A 52 22.42 10.02 0.32
C PRO A 52 22.45 10.20 -1.21
N PRO A 53 21.31 10.57 -1.82
CA PRO A 53 21.27 10.83 -3.26
C PRO A 53 22.17 12.01 -3.62
N ARG A 54 22.89 11.92 -4.74
CA ARG A 54 23.67 13.03 -5.30
C ARG A 54 22.78 14.24 -5.53
N GLU A 55 23.30 15.45 -5.31
CA GLU A 55 22.51 16.68 -5.36
C GLU A 55 21.74 16.87 -6.68
N GLY A 56 22.30 16.50 -7.83
CA GLY A 56 21.64 16.61 -9.14
C GLY A 56 20.57 15.54 -9.42
N GLY A 57 20.56 14.40 -8.71
CA GLY A 57 19.65 13.27 -8.95
C GLY A 57 18.43 13.21 -8.03
N ARG A 58 18.37 14.05 -7.00
CA ARG A 58 17.35 13.97 -5.94
C ARG A 58 15.93 14.04 -6.47
N TRP A 59 15.61 15.07 -7.24
CA TRP A 59 14.26 15.25 -7.78
C TRP A 59 13.90 14.22 -8.85
N LEU A 60 14.86 13.78 -9.65
CA LEU A 60 14.65 12.69 -10.61
C LEU A 60 14.32 11.38 -9.91
N GLY A 61 15.08 11.02 -8.87
CA GLY A 61 14.81 9.81 -8.09
C GLY A 61 13.44 9.85 -7.40
N PHE A 62 13.03 11.01 -6.87
CA PHE A 62 11.68 11.21 -6.33
C PHE A 62 10.60 11.01 -7.39
N LEU A 63 10.73 11.68 -8.55
CA LEU A 63 9.75 11.59 -9.63
C LEU A 63 9.62 10.16 -10.17
N VAL A 64 10.74 9.46 -10.33
CA VAL A 64 10.75 8.07 -10.78
C VAL A 64 10.09 7.13 -9.77
N GLY A 65 10.26 7.37 -8.47
CA GLY A 65 9.64 6.58 -7.40
C GLY A 65 8.18 6.95 -7.12
N PHE A 66 7.73 8.12 -7.58
CA PHE A 66 6.39 8.65 -7.26
C PHE A 66 5.22 7.74 -7.69
N PRO A 67 5.23 7.05 -8.86
CA PRO A 67 4.16 6.16 -9.25
C PRO A 67 3.88 5.04 -8.24
N SER A 68 4.93 4.44 -7.66
CA SER A 68 4.80 3.43 -6.61
C SER A 68 4.13 4.02 -5.36
N THR A 69 4.63 5.18 -4.91
CA THR A 69 4.07 5.89 -3.74
C THR A 69 2.61 6.27 -3.98
N ALA A 70 2.26 6.79 -5.16
CA ALA A 70 0.89 7.16 -5.50
C ALA A 70 -0.05 5.95 -5.51
N ALA A 71 0.38 4.81 -6.06
CA ALA A 71 -0.38 3.57 -6.05
C ALA A 71 -0.62 3.07 -4.61
N TRP A 72 0.41 3.13 -3.74
CA TRP A 72 0.30 2.81 -2.32
C TRP A 72 -0.70 3.71 -1.58
N LEU A 73 -0.60 5.01 -1.76
CA LEU A 73 -1.52 5.97 -1.13
C LEU A 73 -2.96 5.73 -1.57
N TYR A 74 -3.17 5.43 -2.86
CA TYR A 74 -4.51 5.09 -3.33
C TYR A 74 -5.00 3.77 -2.76
N ALA A 75 -4.16 2.74 -2.64
CA ALA A 75 -4.49 1.50 -1.96
C ALA A 75 -4.94 1.74 -0.51
N LEU A 76 -4.15 2.52 0.25
CA LEU A 76 -4.50 2.90 1.63
C LEU A 76 -5.81 3.70 1.72
N TYR A 77 -6.07 4.60 0.76
CA TYR A 77 -7.36 5.29 0.68
C TYR A 77 -8.53 4.31 0.50
N ARG A 78 -8.38 3.32 -0.38
CA ARG A 78 -9.42 2.30 -0.60
C ARG A 78 -9.62 1.41 0.63
N LEU A 79 -8.54 1.08 1.34
CA LEU A 79 -8.58 0.36 2.60
C LEU A 79 -9.28 1.17 3.70
N HIS A 80 -9.01 2.47 3.80
CA HIS A 80 -9.70 3.37 4.72
C HIS A 80 -11.20 3.40 4.46
N ARG A 81 -11.61 3.48 3.18
CA ARG A 81 -13.03 3.43 2.79
C ARG A 81 -13.68 2.11 3.17
N LEU A 82 -12.98 0.97 3.01
CA LEU A 82 -13.45 -0.34 3.44
C LEU A 82 -13.76 -0.36 4.95
N PHE A 83 -12.83 0.09 5.78
CA PHE A 83 -13.05 0.14 7.23
C PHE A 83 -14.14 1.12 7.66
N SER A 84 -14.38 2.18 6.88
CA SER A 84 -15.50 3.09 7.07
C SER A 84 -16.86 2.36 6.90
N HIS A 85 -17.01 1.51 5.88
CA HIS A 85 -18.19 0.66 5.69
C HIS A 85 -18.35 -0.33 6.84
N PHE A 86 -17.28 -0.99 7.27
CA PHE A 86 -17.33 -1.92 8.40
C PHE A 86 -17.75 -1.25 9.72
N ARG A 87 -17.31 -0.02 9.96
CA ARG A 87 -17.75 0.75 11.12
C ARG A 87 -19.26 1.00 11.10
N ASN A 88 -19.85 1.23 9.93
CA ASN A 88 -21.28 1.45 9.76
C ASN A 88 -22.11 0.15 9.89
N GLY A 89 -21.46 -1.02 9.98
CA GLY A 89 -22.12 -2.33 10.10
C GLY A 89 -22.40 -3.00 8.76
N GLU A 90 -21.90 -2.45 7.66
CA GLU A 90 -22.05 -2.96 6.29
C GLU A 90 -20.91 -3.95 5.98
N PHE A 91 -20.98 -5.16 6.58
CA PHE A 91 -19.88 -6.14 6.45
C PHE A 91 -19.95 -6.96 5.16
N ILE A 92 -21.16 -7.24 4.68
CA ILE A 92 -21.43 -7.99 3.45
C ILE A 92 -22.16 -7.05 2.51
N ASP A 93 -21.39 -6.23 1.80
CA ASP A 93 -21.87 -5.26 0.82
C ASP A 93 -20.93 -5.29 -0.39
N ALA A 94 -21.48 -5.26 -1.60
CA ALA A 94 -20.75 -5.19 -2.86
C ALA A 94 -19.76 -4.03 -2.89
N ARG A 95 -20.09 -2.92 -2.23
CA ARG A 95 -19.19 -1.75 -2.12
C ARG A 95 -17.95 -2.07 -1.31
N ALA A 96 -18.08 -2.80 -0.20
CA ALA A 96 -16.95 -3.25 0.60
C ALA A 96 -16.02 -4.17 -0.21
N ALA A 97 -16.60 -5.12 -0.95
CA ALA A 97 -15.85 -5.99 -1.84
C ALA A 97 -15.10 -5.23 -2.95
N LEU A 98 -15.72 -4.21 -3.56
CA LEU A 98 -15.08 -3.33 -4.54
C LEU A 98 -13.91 -2.54 -3.95
N HIS A 99 -14.03 -2.06 -2.70
CA HIS A 99 -12.92 -1.39 -2.02
C HIS A 99 -11.76 -2.34 -1.73
N LEU A 100 -12.05 -3.57 -1.28
CA LEU A 100 -11.04 -4.60 -1.05
C LEU A 100 -10.32 -5.01 -2.34
N ARG A 101 -11.08 -5.21 -3.43
CA ARG A 101 -10.53 -5.50 -4.75
C ARG A 101 -9.60 -4.39 -5.25
N ALA A 102 -10.04 -3.13 -5.14
CA ALA A 102 -9.24 -2.00 -5.55
C ALA A 102 -7.97 -1.88 -4.68
N PHE A 103 -8.07 -2.05 -3.36
CA PHE A 103 -6.91 -2.11 -2.47
C PHE A 103 -5.89 -3.15 -2.94
N SER A 104 -6.34 -4.38 -3.19
CA SER A 104 -5.48 -5.48 -3.63
C SER A 104 -4.77 -5.17 -4.95
N LEU A 105 -5.51 -4.71 -5.97
CA LEU A 105 -4.96 -4.39 -7.28
C LEU A 105 -3.94 -3.25 -7.20
N PHE A 106 -4.21 -2.19 -6.44
CA PHE A 106 -3.28 -1.06 -6.30
C PHE A 106 -2.06 -1.39 -5.44
N THR A 107 -2.19 -2.33 -4.48
CA THR A 107 -1.05 -2.89 -3.76
C THR A 107 -0.12 -3.68 -4.68
N MET A 108 -0.67 -4.53 -5.55
CA MET A 108 0.11 -5.25 -6.56
C MET A 108 0.78 -4.28 -7.56
N LEU A 109 0.04 -3.25 -7.98
CA LEU A 109 0.55 -2.22 -8.89
C LEU A 109 1.69 -1.41 -8.23
N ALA A 110 1.57 -1.08 -6.95
CA ALA A 110 2.62 -0.40 -6.20
C ALA A 110 3.90 -1.24 -6.13
N ALA A 111 3.78 -2.54 -5.82
CA ALA A 111 4.92 -3.47 -5.82
C ALA A 111 5.55 -3.59 -7.21
N PHE A 112 4.75 -3.67 -8.27
CA PHE A 112 5.23 -3.71 -9.64
C PHE A 112 6.00 -2.43 -10.00
N PHE A 113 5.45 -1.25 -9.73
CA PHE A 113 6.15 0.01 -9.96
C PHE A 113 7.43 0.12 -9.14
N ASP A 114 7.43 -0.35 -7.89
CA ASP A 114 8.63 -0.32 -7.06
C ASP A 114 9.76 -1.17 -7.66
N ILE A 115 9.46 -2.37 -8.13
CA ILE A 115 10.41 -3.26 -8.82
C ILE A 115 10.94 -2.58 -10.09
N VAL A 116 10.05 -2.11 -10.98
CA VAL A 116 10.43 -1.54 -12.28
C VAL A 116 11.24 -0.26 -12.10
N THR A 117 10.88 0.59 -11.15
CA THR A 117 11.56 1.87 -10.93
C THR A 117 12.80 1.76 -10.05
N SER A 118 13.06 0.61 -9.42
CA SER A 118 14.23 0.41 -8.55
C SER A 118 15.56 0.67 -9.27
N GLY A 119 15.73 0.15 -10.48
CA GLY A 119 16.89 0.36 -11.31
C GLY A 119 17.04 1.81 -11.75
N ALA A 120 15.96 2.45 -12.19
CA ALA A 120 15.96 3.84 -12.61
C ALA A 120 16.27 4.81 -11.45
N ARG A 121 15.81 4.49 -10.22
CA ARG A 121 16.17 5.26 -9.02
C ARG A 121 17.66 5.19 -8.71
N ARG A 122 18.29 4.00 -8.78
CA ARG A 122 19.74 3.83 -8.58
C ARG A 122 20.52 4.59 -9.63
N TRP A 123 20.11 4.48 -10.89
CA TRP A 123 20.70 5.24 -11.97
C TRP A 123 20.61 6.77 -11.72
N ALA A 124 19.46 7.28 -11.26
CA ALA A 124 19.28 8.69 -10.89
C ALA A 124 20.16 9.10 -9.69
N MET A 125 20.54 8.16 -8.80
CA MET A 125 21.51 8.40 -7.72
C MET A 125 22.96 8.45 -8.18
N GLY A 126 23.23 8.23 -9.49
CA GLY A 126 24.55 8.32 -10.09
C GLY A 126 25.32 7.00 -10.14
N GLU A 127 24.64 5.88 -9.96
CA GLU A 127 25.20 4.54 -10.18
C GLU A 127 25.13 4.23 -11.68
N HIS A 128 26.08 4.77 -12.47
CA HIS A 128 26.13 4.61 -13.93
C HIS A 128 27.03 3.47 -14.40
N ASP A 129 27.59 2.71 -13.46
CA ASP A 129 28.62 1.67 -13.76
C ASP A 129 28.00 0.48 -14.51
N ALA A 130 26.68 0.36 -14.55
CA ALA A 130 25.97 -0.69 -15.27
C ALA A 130 24.61 -0.19 -15.83
N PRO A 131 24.05 -0.86 -16.85
CA PRO A 131 22.72 -0.55 -17.36
C PRO A 131 21.65 -0.63 -16.27
N PHE A 132 20.61 0.22 -16.32
CA PHE A 132 19.61 0.35 -15.26
C PHE A 132 18.88 -0.97 -14.94
N TRP A 133 18.71 -1.88 -15.90
CA TRP A 133 18.06 -3.17 -15.70
C TRP A 133 18.84 -4.15 -14.82
N THR A 134 20.16 -3.97 -14.69
CA THR A 134 20.98 -4.80 -13.78
C THR A 134 20.74 -4.46 -12.31
N HIS A 135 20.16 -3.31 -12.05
CA HIS A 135 19.82 -2.83 -10.70
C HIS A 135 18.37 -3.13 -10.31
N ILE A 136 17.60 -3.81 -11.17
CA ILE A 136 16.24 -4.26 -10.81
C ILE A 136 16.39 -5.30 -9.71
N ASN A 137 15.80 -4.98 -8.55
CA ASN A 137 15.88 -5.85 -7.38
C ASN A 137 14.47 -6.37 -7.02
N ILE A 138 14.32 -7.69 -7.06
CA ILE A 138 13.14 -8.39 -6.58
C ILE A 138 13.51 -9.01 -5.24
N ASN A 139 12.94 -8.51 -4.17
CA ASN A 139 13.19 -9.00 -2.83
C ASN A 139 11.99 -9.78 -2.26
N THR A 140 12.19 -10.43 -1.13
CA THR A 140 11.16 -11.22 -0.44
C THR A 140 9.95 -10.36 -0.04
N GLU A 141 10.16 -9.07 0.23
CA GLU A 141 9.09 -8.13 0.60
C GLU A 141 8.10 -7.92 -0.55
N HIS A 142 8.59 -7.76 -1.78
CA HIS A 142 7.74 -7.66 -2.96
C HIS A 142 6.90 -8.92 -3.17
N MET A 143 7.52 -10.10 -2.99
CA MET A 143 6.80 -11.37 -3.09
C MET A 143 5.71 -11.50 -2.02
N ALA A 144 6.02 -11.15 -0.77
CA ALA A 144 5.06 -11.16 0.33
C ALA A 144 3.89 -10.19 0.08
N LEU A 145 4.17 -8.99 -0.43
CA LEU A 145 3.14 -8.00 -0.78
C LEU A 145 2.22 -8.51 -1.89
N VAL A 146 2.78 -9.03 -2.97
CA VAL A 146 2.01 -9.57 -4.11
C VAL A 146 1.16 -10.76 -3.65
N PHE A 147 1.73 -11.69 -2.87
CA PHE A 147 1.00 -12.82 -2.33
C PHE A 147 -0.16 -12.38 -1.43
N THR A 148 0.11 -11.49 -0.48
CA THR A 148 -0.92 -10.97 0.44
C THR A 148 -2.03 -10.24 -0.31
N ALA A 149 -1.68 -9.40 -1.29
CA ALA A 149 -2.64 -8.72 -2.15
C ALA A 149 -3.45 -9.72 -2.98
N GLY A 150 -2.83 -10.79 -3.48
CA GLY A 150 -3.52 -11.88 -4.18
C GLY A 150 -4.56 -12.58 -3.30
N VAL A 151 -4.23 -12.87 -2.03
CA VAL A 151 -5.18 -13.43 -1.06
C VAL A 151 -6.37 -12.49 -0.86
N PHE A 152 -6.13 -11.19 -0.64
CA PHE A 152 -7.23 -10.23 -0.50
C PHE A 152 -8.08 -10.09 -1.77
N LEU A 153 -7.46 -10.23 -2.93
CA LEU A 153 -8.19 -10.25 -4.20
C LEU A 153 -9.16 -11.43 -4.26
N VAL A 154 -8.72 -12.64 -3.90
CA VAL A 154 -9.58 -13.83 -3.83
C VAL A 154 -10.70 -13.63 -2.80
N VAL A 155 -10.39 -13.11 -1.61
CA VAL A 155 -11.39 -12.81 -0.58
C VAL A 155 -12.44 -11.82 -1.10
N SER A 156 -12.04 -10.84 -1.91
CA SER A 156 -12.98 -9.89 -2.51
C SER A 156 -14.00 -10.55 -3.45
N PHE A 157 -13.60 -11.57 -4.21
CA PHE A 157 -14.52 -12.34 -5.05
C PHE A 157 -15.47 -13.18 -4.21
N VAL A 158 -14.98 -13.81 -3.13
CA VAL A 158 -15.82 -14.58 -2.20
C VAL A 158 -16.88 -13.69 -1.55
N LEU A 159 -16.53 -12.45 -1.19
CA LEU A 159 -17.49 -11.50 -0.62
C LEU A 159 -18.62 -11.12 -1.60
N VAL A 160 -18.28 -10.91 -2.87
CA VAL A 160 -19.29 -10.62 -3.91
C VAL A 160 -20.25 -11.80 -4.08
N GLU A 161 -19.71 -13.01 -4.11
CA GLU A 161 -20.54 -14.22 -4.25
C GLU A 161 -21.42 -14.44 -3.02
N ALA A 162 -20.90 -14.22 -1.81
CA ALA A 162 -21.67 -14.31 -0.57
C ALA A 162 -22.84 -13.31 -0.52
N GLU A 163 -22.65 -12.09 -1.03
CA GLU A 163 -23.74 -11.10 -1.14
C GLU A 163 -24.79 -11.54 -2.12
N ARG A 164 -24.40 -12.09 -3.26
CA ARG A 164 -25.35 -12.62 -4.24
C ARG A 164 -26.25 -13.70 -3.64
N TYR A 165 -25.66 -14.68 -2.94
CA TYR A 165 -26.45 -15.72 -2.26
C TYR A 165 -27.39 -15.15 -1.21
N LYS A 166 -26.96 -14.15 -0.45
CA LYS A 166 -27.80 -13.46 0.51
C LYS A 166 -29.02 -12.83 -0.15
N THR A 167 -28.83 -12.10 -1.23
CA THR A 167 -29.90 -11.43 -1.99
C THR A 167 -30.88 -12.44 -2.59
N GLU A 168 -30.38 -13.54 -3.16
CA GLU A 168 -31.22 -14.62 -3.68
C GLU A 168 -32.07 -15.26 -2.57
N THR A 169 -31.51 -15.49 -1.39
CA THR A 169 -32.25 -16.08 -0.25
C THR A 169 -33.34 -15.14 0.27
N GLU A 170 -33.10 -13.83 0.31
CA GLU A 170 -34.08 -12.83 0.74
C GLU A 170 -35.28 -12.69 -0.21
N GLN A 171 -35.15 -13.12 -1.47
CA GLN A 171 -36.25 -13.10 -2.46
C GLN A 171 -37.23 -14.27 -2.30
N TYR A 172 -36.85 -15.32 -1.56
CA TYR A 172 -37.69 -16.51 -1.37
C TYR A 172 -38.53 -16.46 -0.09
N PHE A 173 -38.43 -15.41 0.68
CA PHE A 173 -39.22 -15.18 1.92
C PHE A 173 -40.02 -13.88 1.85
#